data_e9e6c59d12aa31f48ba37c2447e8c750
#
_entry.id   e9e6c59d12aa31f48ba37c2447e8c750
#
_cell.length_a   1.000
_cell.length_b   1.000
_cell.length_c   1.000
_cell.angle_alpha   90.00
_cell.angle_beta   90.00
_cell.angle_gamma   90.00
#
_symmetry.space_group_name_H-M   'P 1'
#
loop_
_entity.id
_entity.type
_entity.pdbx_description
1 polymer ?
#
loop_
_entity_poly.entity_id
_entity_poly.type
_entity_poly.pdbx_seq_one_letter_code
_entity_poly.pdbx_strand_id
1 'polypeptide(L)'
;VEGAPKAVKEGVNKDEAAKILKTDMFKAQVREIRMSPVKGLWEIEVSQGDKVFIVYLDFAKKHLVEGRYTPVDQLGQSAPLKKVDLKKIPLDGAIVLGNAKAEKKIIVFDDPECPYCAKLHEEIKKIVAKRTDLAFYIKMYPLAMHPGAYEKSKAVVCQKSAKLLDDAFAGKKLPKAECETQEIDNNIKLAEELGINGT
;
A
#
# COMPACT_ATOMS: atom_id res chain seq x y z
N VAL A 1 5.74 -46.46 10.14
CA VAL A 1 5.14 -46.49 8.79
C VAL A 1 3.65 -46.29 8.99
N GLU A 2 3.18 -45.07 8.97
CA GLU A 2 1.77 -44.73 9.13
C GLU A 2 1.25 -44.06 7.87
N GLY A 3 0.08 -44.52 7.44
CA GLY A 3 -0.49 -44.48 6.09
C GLY A 3 -0.54 -43.11 5.43
N ALA A 4 -0.34 -43.15 4.12
CA ALA A 4 -0.62 -42.05 3.21
C ALA A 4 -2.06 -41.54 3.41
N PRO A 5 -2.30 -40.22 3.44
CA PRO A 5 -3.63 -39.69 3.62
C PRO A 5 -4.49 -40.07 2.42
N LYS A 6 -5.65 -40.68 2.68
CA LYS A 6 -6.67 -41.00 1.68
C LYS A 6 -7.01 -39.73 0.88
N ALA A 7 -7.03 -39.84 -0.43
CA ALA A 7 -7.40 -38.80 -1.35
C ALA A 7 -8.77 -38.19 -0.92
N VAL A 8 -8.76 -36.92 -0.58
CA VAL A 8 -9.96 -36.15 -0.27
C VAL A 8 -10.73 -35.96 -1.60
N LYS A 9 -11.82 -36.71 -1.77
CA LYS A 9 -12.64 -36.72 -2.99
C LYS A 9 -13.72 -35.62 -3.03
N GLU A 10 -13.83 -34.78 -2.01
CA GLU A 10 -14.85 -33.74 -1.97
C GLU A 10 -14.18 -32.36 -1.85
N GLY A 11 -14.45 -31.50 -2.84
CA GLY A 11 -14.08 -30.08 -2.79
C GLY A 11 -14.80 -29.39 -1.64
N VAL A 12 -14.29 -28.24 -1.23
CA VAL A 12 -15.02 -27.34 -0.33
C VAL A 12 -15.91 -26.42 -1.16
N ASN A 13 -17.18 -26.29 -0.79
CA ASN A 13 -18.11 -25.34 -1.40
C ASN A 13 -18.15 -24.03 -0.59
N LYS A 14 -18.79 -22.98 -1.15
CA LYS A 14 -18.84 -21.64 -0.52
C LYS A 14 -19.51 -21.63 0.85
N ASP A 15 -20.59 -22.37 1.00
CA ASP A 15 -21.35 -22.44 2.24
C ASP A 15 -20.55 -23.15 3.34
N GLU A 16 -19.85 -24.21 2.98
CA GLU A 16 -18.98 -24.93 3.88
C GLU A 16 -17.77 -24.07 4.28
N ALA A 17 -17.14 -23.41 3.32
CA ALA A 17 -16.03 -22.49 3.57
C ALA A 17 -16.47 -21.33 4.49
N ALA A 18 -17.65 -20.76 4.25
CA ALA A 18 -18.20 -19.69 5.07
C ALA A 18 -18.38 -20.12 6.53
N LYS A 19 -18.88 -21.35 6.77
CA LYS A 19 -19.02 -21.92 8.10
C LYS A 19 -17.66 -22.15 8.77
N ILE A 20 -16.70 -22.72 8.07
CA ILE A 20 -15.35 -22.98 8.59
C ILE A 20 -14.64 -21.67 8.95
N LEU A 21 -14.73 -20.68 8.06
CA LEU A 21 -14.10 -19.35 8.25
C LEU A 21 -14.89 -18.44 9.19
N LYS A 22 -16.08 -18.87 9.63
CA LYS A 22 -16.99 -18.08 10.49
C LYS A 22 -17.25 -16.68 9.92
N THR A 23 -17.45 -16.58 8.62
CA THR A 23 -17.55 -15.30 7.91
C THR A 23 -18.66 -14.40 8.43
N ASP A 24 -19.74 -14.97 8.98
CA ASP A 24 -20.85 -14.21 9.60
C ASP A 24 -20.39 -13.34 10.77
N MET A 25 -19.41 -13.83 11.57
CA MET A 25 -18.87 -13.08 12.71
C MET A 25 -18.15 -11.80 12.28
N PHE A 26 -17.61 -11.80 11.06
CA PHE A 26 -16.81 -10.71 10.53
C PHE A 26 -17.55 -9.91 9.45
N LYS A 27 -18.84 -10.19 9.20
CA LYS A 27 -19.61 -9.61 8.08
C LYS A 27 -18.89 -9.76 6.73
N ALA A 28 -18.29 -10.92 6.53
CA ALA A 28 -17.52 -11.25 5.34
C ALA A 28 -18.28 -12.25 4.45
N GLN A 29 -17.87 -12.40 3.20
CA GLN A 29 -18.47 -13.31 2.24
C GLN A 29 -17.40 -14.06 1.45
N VAL A 30 -17.59 -15.35 1.23
CA VAL A 30 -16.76 -16.16 0.34
C VAL A 30 -17.14 -15.85 -1.10
N ARG A 31 -16.22 -15.27 -1.86
CA ARG A 31 -16.40 -14.91 -3.28
C ARG A 31 -16.07 -16.04 -4.21
N GLU A 32 -14.89 -16.59 -4.05
CA GLU A 32 -14.38 -17.65 -4.93
C GLU A 32 -13.56 -18.66 -4.14
N ILE A 33 -13.58 -19.91 -4.62
CA ILE A 33 -12.75 -21.00 -4.10
C ILE A 33 -12.10 -21.68 -5.28
N ARG A 34 -10.79 -21.83 -5.23
CA ARG A 34 -10.02 -22.53 -6.26
C ARG A 34 -8.88 -23.35 -5.64
N MET A 35 -8.34 -24.25 -6.43
CA MET A 35 -7.14 -24.99 -6.03
C MET A 35 -5.97 -24.02 -5.94
N SER A 36 -5.29 -24.02 -4.80
CA SER A 36 -4.04 -23.27 -4.66
C SER A 36 -2.94 -23.89 -5.53
N PRO A 37 -2.04 -23.09 -6.12
CA PRO A 37 -0.80 -23.62 -6.70
C PRO A 37 0.07 -24.39 -5.69
N VAL A 38 -0.08 -24.10 -4.39
CA VAL A 38 0.54 -24.88 -3.31
C VAL A 38 -0.31 -26.11 -3.05
N LYS A 39 0.26 -27.31 -3.30
CA LYS A 39 -0.46 -28.58 -3.14
C LYS A 39 -0.99 -28.73 -1.71
N GLY A 40 -2.21 -29.24 -1.60
CA GLY A 40 -2.84 -29.51 -0.31
C GLY A 40 -3.65 -28.35 0.26
N LEU A 41 -3.77 -27.26 -0.47
CA LEU A 41 -4.51 -26.08 -0.05
C LEU A 41 -5.60 -25.70 -1.06
N TRP A 42 -6.74 -25.23 -0.57
CA TRP A 42 -7.65 -24.39 -1.33
C TRP A 42 -7.30 -22.93 -1.10
N GLU A 43 -7.40 -22.15 -2.16
CA GLU A 43 -7.30 -20.70 -2.10
C GLU A 43 -8.73 -20.14 -2.10
N ILE A 44 -9.06 -19.37 -1.09
CA ILE A 44 -10.40 -18.83 -0.84
C ILE A 44 -10.32 -17.30 -0.85
N GLU A 45 -11.05 -16.70 -1.78
CA GLU A 45 -11.23 -15.26 -1.82
C GLU A 45 -12.39 -14.85 -0.93
N VAL A 46 -12.12 -13.95 0.02
CA VAL A 46 -13.07 -13.44 0.99
C VAL A 46 -13.19 -11.94 0.85
N SER A 47 -14.41 -11.40 0.82
CA SER A 47 -14.65 -9.97 0.85
C SER A 47 -15.28 -9.53 2.17
N GLN A 48 -14.85 -8.37 2.66
CA GLN A 48 -15.43 -7.69 3.82
C GLN A 48 -15.57 -6.19 3.48
N GLY A 49 -16.79 -5.74 3.25
CA GLY A 49 -17.02 -4.43 2.64
C GLY A 49 -16.32 -4.35 1.29
N ASP A 50 -15.54 -3.29 1.06
CA ASP A 50 -14.80 -3.07 -0.19
C ASP A 50 -13.43 -3.79 -0.22
N LYS A 51 -13.05 -4.44 0.88
CA LYS A 51 -11.77 -5.15 0.96
C LYS A 51 -11.92 -6.60 0.52
N VAL A 52 -10.93 -7.08 -0.22
CA VAL A 52 -10.82 -8.48 -0.66
C VAL A 52 -9.48 -9.02 -0.18
N PHE A 53 -9.51 -10.19 0.44
CA PHE A 53 -8.32 -10.90 0.89
C PHE A 53 -8.39 -12.36 0.50
N ILE A 54 -7.22 -12.98 0.46
CA ILE A 54 -7.06 -14.39 0.13
C ILE A 54 -6.59 -15.12 1.38
N VAL A 55 -7.26 -16.21 1.69
CA VAL A 55 -6.88 -17.16 2.74
C VAL A 55 -6.75 -18.57 2.15
N TYR A 56 -5.97 -19.41 2.78
CA TYR A 56 -5.75 -20.77 2.33
C TYR A 56 -6.25 -21.74 3.40
N LEU A 57 -7.04 -22.73 2.96
CA LEU A 57 -7.55 -23.79 3.79
C LEU A 57 -6.90 -25.12 3.37
N ASP A 58 -6.38 -25.88 4.33
CA ASP A 58 -5.85 -27.19 4.03
C ASP A 58 -6.95 -28.20 3.61
N PHE A 59 -6.60 -29.21 2.84
CA PHE A 59 -7.56 -30.22 2.37
C PHE A 59 -8.19 -31.02 3.50
N ALA A 60 -7.58 -31.05 4.67
CA ALA A 60 -8.15 -31.65 5.87
C ALA A 60 -9.18 -30.74 6.55
N LYS A 61 -9.33 -29.48 6.08
CA LYS A 61 -10.25 -28.47 6.62
C LYS A 61 -10.02 -28.15 8.11
N LYS A 62 -8.74 -28.26 8.53
CA LYS A 62 -8.33 -28.08 9.93
C LYS A 62 -7.47 -26.86 10.18
N HIS A 63 -6.75 -26.40 9.15
CA HIS A 63 -5.80 -25.29 9.30
C HIS A 63 -6.08 -24.21 8.27
N LEU A 64 -6.07 -22.98 8.77
CA LEU A 64 -6.12 -21.79 7.95
C LEU A 64 -4.71 -21.20 7.85
N VAL A 65 -4.28 -20.85 6.64
CA VAL A 65 -3.02 -20.15 6.41
C VAL A 65 -3.35 -18.77 5.86
N GLU A 66 -2.86 -17.74 6.51
CA GLU A 66 -2.94 -16.35 6.06
C GLU A 66 -1.57 -15.91 5.56
N GLY A 67 -1.54 -15.22 4.44
CA GLY A 67 -0.28 -14.74 3.87
C GLY A 67 -0.24 -14.84 2.36
N ARG A 68 0.97 -14.72 1.81
CA ARG A 68 1.23 -14.87 0.37
C ARG A 68 2.21 -16.00 0.17
N TYR A 69 2.03 -16.78 -0.87
CA TYR A 69 3.09 -17.66 -1.36
C TYR A 69 3.85 -16.96 -2.49
N THR A 70 5.12 -17.23 -2.58
CA THR A 70 5.96 -16.78 -3.69
C THR A 70 6.62 -18.02 -4.29
N PRO A 71 6.48 -18.29 -5.60
CA PRO A 71 7.22 -19.35 -6.26
C PRO A 71 8.74 -19.17 -6.01
N VAL A 72 9.44 -20.26 -5.73
CA VAL A 72 10.87 -20.21 -5.35
C VAL A 72 11.72 -19.63 -6.48
N ASP A 73 11.35 -19.88 -7.73
CA ASP A 73 11.99 -19.32 -8.93
C ASP A 73 11.78 -17.81 -9.09
N GLN A 74 10.82 -17.23 -8.37
CA GLN A 74 10.55 -15.79 -8.32
C GLN A 74 11.14 -15.10 -7.08
N LEU A 75 11.78 -15.84 -6.18
CA LEU A 75 12.44 -15.26 -5.02
C LEU A 75 13.59 -14.35 -5.46
N GLY A 76 13.57 -13.13 -4.97
CA GLY A 76 14.55 -12.10 -5.35
C GLY A 76 14.28 -11.41 -6.68
N GLN A 77 13.24 -11.81 -7.42
CA GLN A 77 12.77 -11.06 -8.57
C GLN A 77 11.86 -9.92 -8.10
N SER A 78 12.23 -8.70 -8.40
CA SER A 78 11.30 -7.58 -8.26
C SER A 78 10.09 -7.82 -9.16
N ALA A 79 8.88 -7.63 -8.67
CA ALA A 79 7.71 -7.60 -9.53
C ALA A 79 7.98 -6.62 -10.71
N PRO A 80 7.57 -6.97 -11.94
CA PRO A 80 7.81 -6.09 -13.08
C PRO A 80 7.20 -4.72 -12.76
N LEU A 81 8.05 -3.69 -12.85
CA LEU A 81 7.63 -2.32 -12.59
C LEU A 81 6.49 -1.96 -13.54
N LYS A 82 5.34 -1.62 -12.99
CA LYS A 82 4.21 -1.12 -13.76
C LYS A 82 4.62 0.21 -14.37
N LYS A 83 4.65 0.28 -15.69
CA LYS A 83 4.89 1.55 -16.38
C LYS A 83 3.68 2.46 -16.21
N VAL A 84 3.90 3.63 -15.66
CA VAL A 84 2.89 4.65 -15.46
C VAL A 84 3.17 5.81 -16.40
N ASP A 85 2.12 6.33 -17.03
CA ASP A 85 2.22 7.57 -17.81
C ASP A 85 2.25 8.76 -16.84
N LEU A 86 3.44 9.31 -16.63
CA LEU A 86 3.65 10.42 -15.72
C LEU A 86 2.84 11.68 -16.08
N LYS A 87 2.42 11.83 -17.35
CA LYS A 87 1.57 12.94 -17.78
C LYS A 87 0.18 12.90 -17.18
N LYS A 88 -0.25 11.74 -16.71
CA LYS A 88 -1.56 11.54 -16.05
C LYS A 88 -1.51 11.83 -14.55
N ILE A 89 -0.34 12.08 -13.98
CA ILE A 89 -0.21 12.39 -12.57
C ILE A 89 -0.20 13.91 -12.40
N PRO A 90 -1.23 14.51 -11.79
CA PRO A 90 -1.25 15.94 -11.54
C PRO A 90 -0.15 16.31 -10.54
N LEU A 91 0.61 17.35 -10.88
CA LEU A 91 1.70 17.85 -10.01
C LEU A 91 1.25 18.98 -9.09
N ASP A 92 0.02 19.48 -9.29
CA ASP A 92 -0.57 20.48 -8.42
C ASP A 92 -0.69 19.93 -7.00
N GLY A 93 -0.48 20.79 -6.00
CA GLY A 93 -0.50 20.36 -4.59
C GLY A 93 0.72 19.59 -4.10
N ALA A 94 1.64 19.16 -5.00
CA ALA A 94 2.87 18.52 -4.59
C ALA A 94 3.85 19.50 -3.92
N ILE A 95 4.58 19.03 -2.93
CA ILE A 95 5.70 19.77 -2.33
C ILE A 95 6.93 19.54 -3.20
N VAL A 96 7.52 20.63 -3.69
CA VAL A 96 8.66 20.53 -4.60
C VAL A 96 9.98 20.67 -3.85
N LEU A 97 10.85 19.69 -4.00
CA LEU A 97 12.23 19.72 -3.52
C LEU A 97 13.17 19.80 -4.73
N GLY A 98 14.06 20.77 -4.74
CA GLY A 98 14.96 21.06 -5.85
C GLY A 98 14.40 22.11 -6.81
N ASN A 99 14.93 22.14 -8.04
CA ASN A 99 14.57 23.14 -9.04
C ASN A 99 13.27 22.74 -9.77
N ALA A 100 12.16 23.43 -9.50
CA ALA A 100 10.87 23.16 -10.16
C ALA A 100 10.91 23.21 -11.70
N LYS A 101 11.91 23.90 -12.28
CA LYS A 101 12.13 23.99 -13.74
C LYS A 101 13.05 22.88 -14.25
N ALA A 102 13.50 21.95 -13.40
CA ALA A 102 14.34 20.85 -13.81
C ALA A 102 13.68 19.98 -14.88
N GLU A 103 14.49 19.48 -15.79
CA GLU A 103 14.04 18.59 -16.87
C GLU A 103 13.52 17.26 -16.33
N LYS A 104 14.22 16.72 -15.34
CA LYS A 104 13.86 15.43 -14.74
C LYS A 104 13.02 15.64 -13.51
N LYS A 105 11.82 15.05 -13.54
CA LYS A 105 10.87 15.09 -12.43
C LYS A 105 10.67 13.71 -11.85
N ILE A 106 10.79 13.61 -10.54
CA ILE A 106 10.56 12.37 -9.79
C ILE A 106 9.37 12.61 -8.87
N ILE A 107 8.34 11.77 -8.98
CA ILE A 107 7.14 11.86 -8.15
C ILE A 107 7.28 10.84 -7.03
N VAL A 108 7.09 11.29 -5.80
CA VAL A 108 7.18 10.47 -4.58
C VAL A 108 5.86 10.56 -3.84
N PHE A 109 5.29 9.41 -3.51
CA PHE A 109 4.17 9.32 -2.57
C PHE A 109 4.74 9.13 -1.17
N ASP A 110 4.39 10.01 -0.24
CA ASP A 110 5.12 10.17 1.01
C ASP A 110 4.18 10.33 2.21
N ASP A 111 4.53 9.70 3.33
CA ASP A 111 3.78 9.74 4.57
C ASP A 111 4.61 10.43 5.65
N PRO A 112 4.11 11.51 6.28
CA PRO A 112 4.86 12.30 7.24
C PRO A 112 5.15 11.60 8.58
N GLU A 113 4.61 10.40 8.80
CA GLU A 113 4.88 9.56 9.97
C GLU A 113 5.69 8.30 9.64
N CYS A 114 5.96 8.04 8.35
CA CYS A 114 6.72 6.88 7.91
C CYS A 114 8.23 7.08 8.13
N PRO A 115 8.90 6.22 8.91
CA PRO A 115 10.33 6.37 9.18
C PRO A 115 11.22 6.13 7.93
N TYR A 116 10.73 5.37 6.96
CA TYR A 116 11.44 5.17 5.68
C TYR A 116 11.33 6.40 4.79
N CYS A 117 10.18 7.06 4.78
CA CYS A 117 9.97 8.35 4.11
C CYS A 117 10.89 9.42 4.68
N ALA A 118 11.03 9.50 6.00
CA ALA A 118 11.96 10.42 6.64
C ALA A 118 13.41 10.21 6.18
N LYS A 119 13.86 8.94 6.08
CA LYS A 119 15.19 8.62 5.56
C LYS A 119 15.35 9.01 4.10
N LEU A 120 14.37 8.70 3.26
CA LEU A 120 14.37 9.07 1.85
C LEU A 120 14.42 10.59 1.69
N HIS A 121 13.65 11.31 2.49
CA HIS A 121 13.61 12.78 2.45
C HIS A 121 14.99 13.41 2.71
N GLU A 122 15.74 12.90 3.69
CA GLU A 122 17.11 13.35 3.93
C GLU A 122 18.05 13.08 2.75
N GLU A 123 17.91 11.93 2.08
CA GLU A 123 18.68 11.62 0.87
C GLU A 123 18.27 12.54 -0.30
N ILE A 124 16.98 12.80 -0.48
CA ILE A 124 16.48 13.75 -1.49
C ILE A 124 17.11 15.14 -1.27
N LYS A 125 17.16 15.63 -0.06
CA LYS A 125 17.79 16.93 0.27
C LYS A 125 19.27 16.96 -0.14
N LYS A 126 20.02 15.90 0.14
CA LYS A 126 21.42 15.78 -0.28
C LYS A 126 21.58 15.76 -1.80
N ILE A 127 20.66 15.10 -2.50
CA ILE A 127 20.65 14.99 -3.96
C ILE A 127 20.38 16.36 -4.58
N VAL A 128 19.29 17.04 -4.18
CA VAL A 128 18.93 18.34 -4.77
C VAL A 128 19.91 19.46 -4.45
N ALA A 129 20.67 19.32 -3.36
CA ALA A 129 21.77 20.26 -3.05
C ALA A 129 22.94 20.16 -4.05
N LYS A 130 23.08 19.02 -4.74
CA LYS A 130 24.16 18.76 -5.69
C LYS A 130 23.70 18.71 -7.15
N ARG A 131 22.41 18.54 -7.39
CA ARG A 131 21.82 18.28 -8.71
C ARG A 131 20.72 19.31 -8.99
N THR A 132 20.94 20.14 -9.98
CA THR A 132 19.95 21.14 -10.45
C THR A 132 19.12 20.67 -11.63
N ASP A 133 19.47 19.52 -12.22
CA ASP A 133 18.83 18.92 -13.39
C ASP A 133 17.62 18.05 -13.04
N LEU A 134 17.29 17.90 -11.73
CA LEU A 134 16.15 17.13 -11.28
C LEU A 134 15.39 17.82 -10.13
N ALA A 135 14.11 17.48 -10.00
CA ALA A 135 13.24 17.91 -8.92
C ALA A 135 12.38 16.74 -8.43
N PHE A 136 12.11 16.71 -7.15
CA PHE A 136 11.19 15.76 -6.53
C PHE A 136 9.87 16.46 -6.22
N TYR A 137 8.79 15.82 -6.65
CA TYR A 137 7.41 16.24 -6.41
C TYR A 137 6.81 15.31 -5.37
N ILE A 138 6.73 15.77 -4.14
CA ILE A 138 6.24 14.97 -3.03
C ILE A 138 4.73 15.10 -2.94
N LYS A 139 4.02 14.02 -3.14
CA LYS A 139 2.56 13.90 -2.97
C LYS A 139 2.28 13.23 -1.63
N MET A 140 1.58 13.95 -0.76
CA MET A 140 1.27 13.41 0.56
C MET A 140 0.30 12.24 0.45
N TYR A 141 0.70 11.08 0.98
CA TYR A 141 -0.04 9.82 0.96
C TYR A 141 -0.02 9.18 2.37
N PRO A 142 -0.83 9.69 3.30
CA PRO A 142 -0.89 9.18 4.66
C PRO A 142 -1.46 7.76 4.68
N LEU A 143 -0.75 6.84 5.34
CA LEU A 143 -1.20 5.46 5.51
C LEU A 143 -2.17 5.35 6.68
N ALA A 144 -3.19 4.51 6.54
CA ALA A 144 -4.22 4.31 7.58
C ALA A 144 -3.66 3.82 8.93
N MET A 145 -2.47 3.21 8.93
CA MET A 145 -1.78 2.76 10.15
C MET A 145 -1.12 3.89 10.93
N HIS A 146 -1.00 5.09 10.35
CA HIS A 146 -0.38 6.26 10.96
C HIS A 146 -1.46 7.30 11.32
N PRO A 147 -1.99 7.28 12.55
CA PRO A 147 -3.21 8.03 12.89
C PRO A 147 -3.09 9.56 12.80
N GLY A 148 -1.87 10.09 12.92
CA GLY A 148 -1.62 11.54 12.80
C GLY A 148 -1.22 12.00 11.40
N ALA A 149 -0.96 11.07 10.48
CA ALA A 149 -0.38 11.38 9.17
C ALA A 149 -1.31 12.22 8.29
N TYR A 150 -2.62 11.99 8.34
CA TYR A 150 -3.59 12.72 7.53
C TYR A 150 -3.59 14.23 7.87
N GLU A 151 -3.70 14.57 9.15
CA GLU A 151 -3.72 15.97 9.59
C GLU A 151 -2.37 16.67 9.34
N LYS A 152 -1.25 15.97 9.54
CA LYS A 152 0.07 16.48 9.19
C LYS A 152 0.20 16.74 7.69
N SER A 153 -0.24 15.80 6.86
CA SER A 153 -0.28 15.93 5.39
C SER A 153 -1.09 17.14 4.97
N LYS A 154 -2.28 17.33 5.57
CA LYS A 154 -3.14 18.48 5.31
C LYS A 154 -2.45 19.80 5.65
N ALA A 155 -1.78 19.89 6.80
CA ALA A 155 -1.02 21.08 7.19
C ALA A 155 0.13 21.41 6.22
N VAL A 156 0.88 20.38 5.79
CA VAL A 156 1.98 20.51 4.83
C VAL A 156 1.48 21.02 3.47
N VAL A 157 0.40 20.42 2.95
CA VAL A 157 -0.18 20.76 1.64
C VAL A 157 -0.80 22.15 1.65
N CYS A 158 -1.55 22.53 2.71
CA CYS A 158 -2.17 23.84 2.82
C CYS A 158 -1.15 25.00 2.73
N GLN A 159 0.01 24.80 3.32
CA GLN A 159 1.07 25.82 3.30
C GLN A 159 2.10 25.60 2.18
N LYS A 160 1.99 24.52 1.40
CA LYS A 160 2.96 24.12 0.36
C LYS A 160 4.41 24.20 0.86
N SER A 161 4.62 23.75 2.09
CA SER A 161 5.85 24.03 2.83
C SER A 161 6.73 22.78 2.99
N ALA A 162 7.86 22.76 2.31
CA ALA A 162 8.89 21.77 2.51
C ALA A 162 9.43 21.80 3.96
N LYS A 163 9.46 22.99 4.59
CA LYS A 163 9.87 23.12 5.99
C LYS A 163 8.91 22.40 6.94
N LEU A 164 7.59 22.46 6.70
CA LEU A 164 6.64 21.73 7.54
C LEU A 164 6.77 20.21 7.36
N LEU A 165 7.16 19.76 6.18
CA LEU A 165 7.48 18.36 5.96
C LEU A 165 8.74 17.94 6.72
N ASP A 166 9.81 18.76 6.71
CA ASP A 166 10.99 18.58 7.56
C ASP A 166 10.60 18.50 9.06
N ASP A 167 9.75 19.40 9.51
CA ASP A 167 9.32 19.46 10.91
C ASP A 167 8.45 18.23 11.28
N ALA A 168 7.63 17.73 10.35
CA ALA A 168 6.85 16.50 10.52
C ALA A 168 7.75 15.28 10.72
N PHE A 169 8.76 15.11 9.85
CA PHE A 169 9.74 14.03 9.95
C PHE A 169 10.63 14.13 11.20
N ALA A 170 10.86 15.35 11.69
CA ALA A 170 11.54 15.57 12.95
C ALA A 170 10.64 15.31 14.18
N GLY A 171 9.40 14.84 13.99
CA GLY A 171 8.46 14.57 15.07
C GLY A 171 7.90 15.81 15.77
N LYS A 172 8.06 16.99 15.17
CA LYS A 172 7.56 18.24 15.76
C LYS A 172 6.05 18.37 15.60
N LYS A 173 5.43 19.09 16.52
CA LYS A 173 4.02 19.46 16.39
C LYS A 173 3.84 20.45 15.25
N LEU A 174 2.98 20.13 14.30
CA LEU A 174 2.63 21.05 13.22
C LEU A 174 1.45 21.94 13.59
N PRO A 175 1.33 23.12 12.95
CA PRO A 175 0.13 23.95 13.06
C PRO A 175 -1.07 23.17 12.46
N LYS A 176 -2.27 23.55 12.87
CA LYS A 176 -3.47 23.04 12.21
C LYS A 176 -3.53 23.53 10.76
N ALA A 177 -4.08 22.70 9.89
CA ALA A 177 -4.36 23.11 8.53
C ALA A 177 -5.39 24.26 8.52
N GLU A 178 -5.08 25.33 7.81
CA GLU A 178 -5.94 26.52 7.70
C GLU A 178 -6.73 26.57 6.39
N CYS A 179 -6.62 25.53 5.57
CA CYS A 179 -7.33 25.45 4.30
C CYS A 179 -8.21 24.20 4.23
N GLU A 180 -9.26 24.29 3.42
CA GLU A 180 -9.97 23.11 2.94
C GLU A 180 -9.29 22.60 1.66
N THR A 181 -8.90 21.32 1.66
CA THR A 181 -8.24 20.70 0.51
C THR A 181 -8.69 19.25 0.36
N GLN A 182 -8.90 18.84 -0.87
CA GLN A 182 -9.15 17.45 -1.26
C GLN A 182 -7.88 16.76 -1.77
N GLU A 183 -6.73 17.47 -1.75
CA GLU A 183 -5.49 16.96 -2.32
C GLU A 183 -5.05 15.64 -1.70
N ILE A 184 -5.25 15.46 -0.39
CA ILE A 184 -4.87 14.24 0.31
C ILE A 184 -5.72 13.05 -0.17
N ASP A 185 -7.04 13.23 -0.24
CA ASP A 185 -7.96 12.19 -0.69
C ASP A 185 -7.72 11.83 -2.16
N ASN A 186 -7.45 12.85 -2.98
CA ASN A 186 -7.09 12.66 -4.38
C ASN A 186 -5.77 11.88 -4.53
N ASN A 187 -4.79 12.15 -3.68
CA ASN A 187 -3.52 11.42 -3.69
C ASN A 187 -3.68 9.97 -3.24
N ILE A 188 -4.51 9.72 -2.22
CA ILE A 188 -4.84 8.36 -1.76
C ILE A 188 -5.48 7.58 -2.91
N LYS A 189 -6.52 8.14 -3.52
CA LYS A 189 -7.20 7.52 -4.67
C LYS A 189 -6.26 7.28 -5.85
N LEU A 190 -5.43 8.26 -6.19
CA LEU A 190 -4.44 8.12 -7.26
C LEU A 190 -3.42 7.02 -6.96
N ALA A 191 -2.93 6.93 -5.71
CA ALA A 191 -2.02 5.88 -5.29
C ALA A 191 -2.65 4.49 -5.49
N GLU A 192 -3.91 4.32 -5.08
CA GLU A 192 -4.67 3.08 -5.27
C GLU A 192 -4.81 2.71 -6.76
N GLU A 193 -5.20 3.67 -7.61
CA GLU A 193 -5.30 3.49 -9.07
C GLU A 193 -3.96 3.08 -9.72
N LEU A 194 -2.87 3.62 -9.20
CA LEU A 194 -1.51 3.29 -9.64
C LEU A 194 -0.99 1.96 -9.07
N GLY A 195 -1.70 1.37 -8.10
CA GLY A 195 -1.30 0.15 -7.41
C GLY A 195 -0.22 0.38 -6.35
N ILE A 196 -0.10 1.62 -5.85
CA ILE A 196 0.78 1.98 -4.73
C ILE A 196 0.01 1.67 -3.44
N ASN A 197 0.58 0.82 -2.58
CA ASN A 197 -0.07 0.32 -1.37
C ASN A 197 0.79 0.49 -0.10
N GLY A 198 1.82 1.33 -0.18
CA GLY A 198 2.72 1.62 0.94
C GLY A 198 3.71 2.74 0.61
N THR A 199 4.41 3.18 1.60
CA THR A 199 5.47 4.22 1.54
C THR A 199 6.76 3.72 2.17
#